data_c65b142b02247efb28876f234adc7643
#
_entry.id   c65b142b02247efb28876f234adc7643
#
_cell.length_a   1.000
_cell.length_b   1.000
_cell.length_c   1.000
_cell.angle_alpha   90.00
_cell.angle_beta   90.00
_cell.angle_gamma   90.00
#
_symmetry.space_group_name_H-M   'P 1'
#
loop_
_entity.id
_entity.type
_entity.pdbx_description
1 polymer ?
#
loop_
_entity_poly.entity_id
_entity_poly.type
_entity_poly.pdbx_seq_one_letter_code
_entity_poly.pdbx_strand_id
1 'polypeptide(L)'
;MPNVTGENALAEAVKQSWASVFNYSAYEARRIAGLPHDSVKMSVFVQQSINADLSGVLVTVNPYDTAQKNTSYIAAKRGLGIRVVEGKRVAEQAVYNRRNDAVQRLSSSNETTALQLDENGGVREVPITGGNVMNHDQIRRLDQAGQQIKQLFSNGEQDIEWAFVGGDLCKIPQNPLNSHQDI
;
A
#
# COMPACT_ATOMS: atom_id res chain seq x y z
N MET A 1 -9.88 8.38 5.04
CA MET A 1 -9.41 9.78 5.20
C MET A 1 -8.10 9.73 5.98
N PRO A 2 -7.03 10.27 5.44
CA PRO A 2 -5.73 10.29 6.12
C PRO A 2 -5.68 11.39 7.17
N ASN A 3 -5.01 11.09 8.28
CA ASN A 3 -4.62 12.04 9.33
C ASN A 3 -5.79 12.89 9.89
N VAL A 4 -6.82 12.20 10.35
CA VAL A 4 -7.96 12.85 11.02
C VAL A 4 -7.55 13.17 12.45
N THR A 5 -7.62 14.45 12.85
CA THR A 5 -7.16 14.94 14.16
C THR A 5 -8.31 15.49 14.98
N GLY A 6 -8.48 14.97 16.20
CA GLY A 6 -9.51 15.37 17.15
C GLY A 6 -10.82 14.58 17.04
N GLU A 7 -11.56 14.54 18.17
CA GLU A 7 -12.76 13.70 18.32
C GLU A 7 -13.88 14.08 17.34
N ASN A 8 -14.14 15.38 17.15
CA ASN A 8 -15.19 15.84 16.26
C ASN A 8 -14.88 15.47 14.80
N ALA A 9 -13.65 15.66 14.36
CA ALA A 9 -13.23 15.30 13.01
C ALA A 9 -13.27 13.78 12.81
N LEU A 10 -12.90 12.99 13.83
CA LEU A 10 -13.01 11.53 13.78
C LEU A 10 -14.48 11.09 13.64
N ALA A 11 -15.38 11.68 14.45
CA ALA A 11 -16.81 11.37 14.35
C ALA A 11 -17.38 11.69 12.96
N GLU A 12 -17.00 12.83 12.38
CA GLU A 12 -17.42 13.21 11.02
C GLU A 12 -16.81 12.27 9.97
N ALA A 13 -15.55 11.85 10.11
CA ALA A 13 -14.93 10.90 9.21
C ALA A 13 -15.62 9.52 9.22
N VAL A 14 -16.03 9.05 10.40
CA VAL A 14 -16.82 7.82 10.56
C VAL A 14 -18.18 7.95 9.86
N LYS A 15 -18.92 9.06 10.11
CA LYS A 15 -20.21 9.32 9.45
C LYS A 15 -20.07 9.36 7.92
N GLN A 16 -19.05 10.03 7.40
CA GLN A 16 -18.78 10.10 5.96
C GLN A 16 -18.46 8.72 5.37
N SER A 17 -17.69 7.89 6.12
CA SER A 17 -17.44 6.51 5.71
C SER A 17 -18.74 5.70 5.63
N TRP A 18 -19.62 5.80 6.63
CA TRP A 18 -20.93 5.15 6.56
C TRP A 18 -21.80 5.68 5.41
N ALA A 19 -21.82 6.99 5.20
CA ALA A 19 -22.57 7.61 4.10
C ALA A 19 -22.08 7.19 2.72
N SER A 20 -20.81 6.77 2.58
CA SER A 20 -20.23 6.36 1.31
C SER A 20 -20.90 5.14 0.67
N VAL A 21 -21.60 4.32 1.47
CA VAL A 21 -22.47 3.22 0.97
C VAL A 21 -23.54 3.73 -0.01
N PHE A 22 -23.96 4.98 0.14
CA PHE A 22 -24.99 5.61 -0.70
C PHE A 22 -24.41 6.38 -1.88
N ASN A 23 -23.10 6.39 -2.09
CA ASN A 23 -22.49 6.99 -3.27
C ASN A 23 -22.96 6.28 -4.54
N TYR A 24 -23.07 7.02 -5.65
CA TYR A 24 -23.54 6.50 -6.92
C TYR A 24 -22.79 5.25 -7.39
N SER A 25 -21.47 5.26 -7.36
CA SER A 25 -20.65 4.11 -7.76
C SER A 25 -20.90 2.87 -6.89
N ALA A 26 -21.04 3.05 -5.58
CA ALA A 26 -21.36 1.96 -4.65
C ALA A 26 -22.80 1.42 -4.88
N TYR A 27 -23.74 2.29 -5.20
CA TYR A 27 -25.11 1.91 -5.58
C TYR A 27 -25.11 1.10 -6.87
N GLU A 28 -24.48 1.60 -7.94
CA GLU A 28 -24.42 0.91 -9.23
C GLU A 28 -23.70 -0.44 -9.14
N ALA A 29 -22.61 -0.54 -8.38
CA ALA A 29 -21.92 -1.81 -8.17
C ALA A 29 -22.85 -2.87 -7.56
N ARG A 30 -23.65 -2.51 -6.54
CA ARG A 30 -24.64 -3.41 -5.95
C ARG A 30 -25.75 -3.77 -6.94
N ARG A 31 -26.25 -2.79 -7.69
CA ARG A 31 -27.28 -3.02 -8.72
C ARG A 31 -26.80 -4.04 -9.75
N ILE A 32 -25.58 -3.90 -10.25
CA ILE A 32 -24.97 -4.83 -11.21
C ILE A 32 -24.78 -6.22 -10.60
N ALA A 33 -24.37 -6.29 -9.33
CA ALA A 33 -24.19 -7.55 -8.60
C ALA A 33 -25.49 -8.19 -8.13
N GLY A 34 -26.66 -7.56 -8.33
CA GLY A 34 -27.95 -8.07 -7.84
C GLY A 34 -28.08 -8.10 -6.32
N LEU A 35 -27.31 -7.29 -5.59
CA LEU A 35 -27.36 -7.24 -4.13
C LEU A 35 -28.40 -6.23 -3.64
N PRO A 36 -29.28 -6.61 -2.68
CA PRO A 36 -30.22 -5.68 -2.07
C PRO A 36 -29.49 -4.51 -1.40
N HIS A 37 -29.96 -3.30 -1.64
CA HIS A 37 -29.29 -2.09 -1.18
C HIS A 37 -29.31 -1.93 0.36
N ASP A 38 -30.35 -2.39 1.01
CA ASP A 38 -30.60 -2.36 2.45
C ASP A 38 -29.83 -3.47 3.22
N SER A 39 -29.33 -4.48 2.51
CA SER A 39 -28.58 -5.60 3.11
C SER A 39 -27.11 -5.28 3.40
N VAL A 40 -26.58 -4.18 2.84
CA VAL A 40 -25.15 -3.83 2.94
C VAL A 40 -24.91 -2.88 4.11
N LYS A 41 -23.94 -3.24 4.93
CA LYS A 41 -23.48 -2.43 6.08
C LYS A 41 -22.02 -2.06 5.90
N MET A 42 -21.65 -0.85 6.34
CA MET A 42 -20.28 -0.36 6.28
C MET A 42 -19.61 -0.53 7.63
N SER A 43 -18.50 -1.28 7.67
CA SER A 43 -17.57 -1.28 8.78
C SER A 43 -16.55 -0.15 8.60
N VAL A 44 -16.12 0.44 9.71
CA VAL A 44 -15.06 1.45 9.72
C VAL A 44 -13.89 0.94 10.51
N PHE A 45 -12.71 0.98 9.91
CA PHE A 45 -11.46 0.69 10.58
C PHE A 45 -10.72 2.01 10.85
N VAL A 46 -10.35 2.22 12.11
CA VAL A 46 -9.59 3.39 12.55
C VAL A 46 -8.18 2.94 12.91
N GLN A 47 -7.19 3.50 12.25
CA GLN A 47 -5.79 3.17 12.42
C GLN A 47 -4.97 4.42 12.68
N GLN A 48 -3.96 4.32 13.55
CA GLN A 48 -3.02 5.41 13.76
C GLN A 48 -2.25 5.69 12.47
N SER A 49 -2.20 6.96 12.07
CA SER A 49 -1.41 7.39 10.91
C SER A 49 0.08 7.34 11.22
N ILE A 50 0.87 6.91 10.24
CA ILE A 50 2.34 6.85 10.31
C ILE A 50 2.89 7.88 9.31
N ASN A 51 3.77 8.77 9.77
CA ASN A 51 4.46 9.71 8.88
C ASN A 51 5.65 9.02 8.18
N ALA A 52 5.35 8.26 7.15
CA ALA A 52 6.32 7.44 6.45
C ALA A 52 7.34 8.26 5.66
N ASP A 53 8.61 7.87 5.70
CA ASP A 53 9.66 8.37 4.80
C ASP A 53 9.56 7.72 3.42
N LEU A 54 9.31 6.41 3.43
CA LEU A 54 9.10 5.56 2.26
C LEU A 54 7.90 4.65 2.53
N SER A 55 7.14 4.34 1.50
CA SER A 55 6.02 3.41 1.59
C SER A 55 5.74 2.74 0.26
N GLY A 56 4.99 1.66 0.30
CA GLY A 56 4.67 0.94 -0.91
C GLY A 56 4.02 -0.41 -0.69
N VAL A 57 4.15 -1.25 -1.71
CA VAL A 57 3.61 -2.61 -1.75
C VAL A 57 4.73 -3.59 -2.06
N LEU A 58 4.72 -4.71 -1.38
CA LEU A 58 5.56 -5.88 -1.64
C LEU A 58 4.67 -7.06 -2.00
N VAL A 59 4.88 -7.64 -3.16
CA VAL A 59 4.33 -8.97 -3.51
C VAL A 59 5.43 -10.00 -3.36
N THR A 60 5.20 -11.06 -2.59
CA THR A 60 6.22 -12.07 -2.24
C THR A 60 6.64 -12.98 -3.40
N VAL A 61 6.05 -12.78 -4.57
CA VAL A 61 6.42 -13.37 -5.85
C VAL A 61 6.42 -12.27 -6.92
N ASN A 62 7.13 -12.46 -8.02
CA ASN A 62 7.01 -11.58 -9.17
C ASN A 62 5.67 -11.87 -9.91
N PRO A 63 4.68 -10.97 -9.90
CA PRO A 63 3.38 -11.21 -10.55
C PRO A 63 3.48 -11.28 -12.09
N TYR A 64 4.53 -10.72 -12.68
CA TYR A 64 4.76 -10.74 -14.14
C TYR A 64 5.46 -12.03 -14.62
N ASP A 65 6.08 -12.78 -13.70
CA ASP A 65 6.73 -14.07 -13.99
C ASP A 65 6.71 -14.95 -12.72
N THR A 66 5.59 -15.59 -12.48
CA THR A 66 5.36 -16.45 -11.31
C THR A 66 6.18 -17.74 -11.32
N ALA A 67 6.83 -18.09 -12.44
CA ALA A 67 7.78 -19.22 -12.51
C ALA A 67 9.07 -18.91 -11.73
N GLN A 68 9.42 -17.65 -11.58
CA GLN A 68 10.58 -17.21 -10.80
C GLN A 68 10.29 -17.13 -9.29
N LYS A 69 10.09 -18.27 -8.67
CA LYS A 69 9.67 -18.39 -7.25
C LYS A 69 10.63 -17.78 -6.21
N ASN A 70 11.86 -17.44 -6.59
CA ASN A 70 12.84 -16.81 -5.71
C ASN A 70 12.87 -15.27 -5.88
N THR A 71 11.85 -14.69 -6.45
CA THR A 71 11.75 -13.25 -6.67
C THR A 71 10.58 -12.64 -5.91
N SER A 72 10.72 -11.36 -5.55
CA SER A 72 9.65 -10.53 -5.04
C SER A 72 9.52 -9.28 -5.88
N TYR A 73 8.30 -8.78 -6.03
CA TYR A 73 8.02 -7.51 -6.67
C TYR A 73 7.78 -6.42 -5.61
N ILE A 74 8.35 -5.25 -5.84
CA ILE A 74 8.25 -4.11 -4.92
C ILE A 74 7.88 -2.86 -5.71
N ALA A 75 6.83 -2.17 -5.26
CA ALA A 75 6.51 -0.83 -5.70
C ALA A 75 6.70 0.14 -4.54
N ALA A 76 7.45 1.22 -4.75
CA ALA A 76 7.86 2.14 -3.70
C ALA A 76 7.72 3.61 -4.09
N LYS A 77 7.35 4.44 -3.11
CA LYS A 77 7.31 5.90 -3.20
C LYS A 77 7.87 6.53 -1.94
N ARG A 78 8.29 7.81 -2.05
CA ARG A 78 8.63 8.63 -0.88
C ARG A 78 7.37 9.16 -0.22
N GLY A 79 7.38 9.20 1.12
CA GLY A 79 6.27 9.67 1.93
C GLY A 79 5.13 8.66 2.07
N LEU A 80 3.93 9.16 2.23
CA LEU A 80 2.72 8.35 2.48
C LEU A 80 2.31 7.51 1.28
N GLY A 81 1.90 6.26 1.53
CA GLY A 81 1.51 5.26 0.55
C GLY A 81 0.25 5.55 -0.27
N ILE A 82 -0.53 6.56 0.10
CA ILE A 82 -1.80 6.90 -0.55
C ILE A 82 -1.66 7.01 -2.08
N ARG A 83 -0.56 7.58 -2.57
CA ARG A 83 -0.30 7.74 -4.02
C ARG A 83 0.09 6.43 -4.73
N VAL A 84 0.54 5.41 -3.99
CA VAL A 84 0.84 4.10 -4.58
C VAL A 84 -0.44 3.42 -5.03
N VAL A 85 -1.44 3.44 -4.16
CA VAL A 85 -2.74 2.78 -4.37
C VAL A 85 -3.58 3.53 -5.41
N GLU A 86 -3.47 4.86 -5.49
CA GLU A 86 -4.25 5.68 -6.43
C GLU A 86 -3.76 5.61 -7.89
N GLY A 87 -2.57 5.04 -8.17
CA GLY A 87 -2.02 4.89 -9.52
C GLY A 87 -1.72 6.20 -10.26
N LYS A 88 -1.82 7.35 -9.61
CA LYS A 88 -1.74 8.67 -10.25
C LYS A 88 -0.34 9.08 -10.72
N ARG A 89 0.71 8.45 -10.21
CA ARG A 89 2.11 8.72 -10.60
C ARG A 89 2.92 7.42 -10.57
N VAL A 90 3.97 7.37 -11.39
CA VAL A 90 4.82 6.17 -11.50
C VAL A 90 5.61 5.97 -10.20
N ALA A 91 5.39 4.85 -9.54
CA ALA A 91 6.21 4.37 -8.43
C ALA A 91 7.55 3.83 -8.95
N GLU A 92 8.59 3.84 -8.13
CA GLU A 92 9.75 2.99 -8.39
C GLU A 92 9.29 1.54 -8.29
N GLN A 93 9.57 0.74 -9.31
CA GLN A 93 9.25 -0.67 -9.35
C GLN A 93 10.53 -1.48 -9.47
N ALA A 94 10.65 -2.52 -8.68
CA ALA A 94 11.80 -3.40 -8.69
C ALA A 94 11.38 -4.85 -8.48
N VAL A 95 12.16 -5.75 -9.08
CA VAL A 95 12.14 -7.18 -8.77
C VAL A 95 13.44 -7.53 -8.04
N TYR A 96 13.30 -8.12 -6.88
CA TYR A 96 14.43 -8.64 -6.10
C TYR A 96 14.54 -10.14 -6.24
N ASN A 97 15.73 -10.63 -6.55
CA ASN A 97 16.01 -12.07 -6.64
C ASN A 97 16.85 -12.53 -5.45
N ARG A 98 16.24 -13.31 -4.57
CA ARG A 98 16.86 -13.82 -3.33
C ARG A 98 18.01 -14.78 -3.57
N ARG A 99 18.06 -15.46 -4.73
CA ARG A 99 19.10 -16.47 -5.00
C ARG A 99 20.48 -15.85 -5.22
N ASN A 100 20.52 -14.69 -5.88
CA ASN A 100 21.76 -14.01 -6.25
C ASN A 100 21.88 -12.59 -5.67
N ASP A 101 20.98 -12.22 -4.76
CA ASP A 101 20.92 -10.90 -4.11
C ASP A 101 20.85 -9.73 -5.13
N ALA A 102 20.18 -9.93 -6.26
CA ALA A 102 20.12 -8.96 -7.34
C ALA A 102 18.81 -8.17 -7.33
N VAL A 103 18.92 -6.86 -7.62
CA VAL A 103 17.78 -5.95 -7.81
C VAL A 103 17.72 -5.54 -9.26
N GLN A 104 16.61 -5.86 -9.92
CA GLN A 104 16.26 -5.37 -11.25
C GLN A 104 15.22 -4.26 -11.10
N ARG A 105 15.58 -3.01 -11.41
CA ARG A 105 14.61 -1.91 -11.48
C ARG A 105 13.85 -1.94 -12.80
N LEU A 106 12.52 -1.98 -12.70
CA LEU A 106 11.61 -1.98 -13.85
C LEU A 106 11.20 -0.56 -14.23
N SER A 107 11.02 0.31 -13.23
CA SER A 107 10.75 1.74 -13.42
C SER A 107 11.38 2.57 -12.30
N SER A 108 11.70 3.82 -12.62
CA SER A 108 12.16 4.82 -11.64
C SER A 108 11.03 5.80 -11.32
N SER A 109 10.96 6.26 -10.08
CA SER A 109 10.04 7.34 -9.73
C SER A 109 10.50 8.67 -10.34
N ASN A 110 9.58 9.40 -10.93
CA ASN A 110 9.78 10.75 -11.44
C ASN A 110 9.14 11.83 -10.54
N GLU A 111 8.80 11.46 -9.30
CA GLU A 111 8.17 12.38 -8.36
C GLU A 111 9.14 13.43 -7.87
N THR A 112 8.66 14.68 -7.82
CA THR A 112 9.36 15.86 -7.27
C THR A 112 8.82 16.27 -5.91
N THR A 113 7.71 15.66 -5.47
CA THR A 113 7.06 15.89 -4.18
C THR A 113 6.65 14.59 -3.53
N ALA A 114 6.67 14.55 -2.20
CA ALA A 114 6.12 13.47 -1.39
C ALA A 114 4.95 13.97 -0.54
N LEU A 115 4.04 13.08 -0.15
CA LEU A 115 3.00 13.40 0.84
C LEU A 115 3.53 13.09 2.24
N GLN A 116 3.30 14.02 3.16
CA GLN A 116 3.53 13.86 4.60
C GLN A 116 2.25 14.21 5.37
N LEU A 117 2.16 13.75 6.60
CA LEU A 117 1.10 14.18 7.51
C LEU A 117 1.28 15.67 7.83
N ASP A 118 0.17 16.42 7.84
CA ASP A 118 0.16 17.80 8.32
C ASP A 118 -0.18 17.83 9.81
N GLU A 119 0.45 18.70 10.56
CA GLU A 119 0.24 18.83 12.02
C GLU A 119 -1.20 19.22 12.39
N ASN A 120 -1.87 19.94 11.48
CA ASN A 120 -3.25 20.39 11.67
C ASN A 120 -4.30 19.40 11.12
N GLY A 121 -3.87 18.20 10.71
CA GLY A 121 -4.72 17.21 10.07
C GLY A 121 -4.60 17.22 8.55
N GLY A 122 -4.99 16.12 7.91
CA GLY A 122 -4.81 15.93 6.48
C GLY A 122 -3.34 15.69 6.08
N VAL A 123 -3.03 15.97 4.83
CA VAL A 123 -1.70 15.73 4.25
C VAL A 123 -1.19 16.98 3.51
N ARG A 124 0.12 17.16 3.50
CA ARG A 124 0.79 18.22 2.75
C ARG A 124 1.81 17.66 1.76
N GLU A 125 2.06 18.36 0.68
CA GLU A 125 3.14 18.03 -0.24
C GLU A 125 4.44 18.70 0.21
N VAL A 126 5.53 17.91 0.20
CA VAL A 126 6.88 18.40 0.48
C VAL A 126 7.79 18.14 -0.73
N PRO A 127 8.69 19.06 -1.09
CA PRO A 127 9.67 18.82 -2.14
C PRO A 127 10.59 17.65 -1.78
N ILE A 128 10.98 16.86 -2.78
CA ILE A 128 11.94 15.77 -2.64
C ILE A 128 13.02 15.88 -3.72
N THR A 129 14.20 15.39 -3.40
CA THR A 129 15.28 15.22 -4.39
C THR A 129 15.10 13.92 -5.13
N GLY A 130 15.42 13.90 -6.43
CA GLY A 130 15.36 12.72 -7.28
C GLY A 130 16.32 11.59 -6.83
N GLY A 131 16.38 10.55 -7.64
CA GLY A 131 17.18 9.34 -7.41
C GLY A 131 16.32 8.15 -7.00
N ASN A 132 16.96 7.01 -6.73
CA ASN A 132 16.27 5.80 -6.33
C ASN A 132 15.49 6.02 -5.02
N VAL A 133 14.28 5.48 -4.97
CA VAL A 133 13.43 5.55 -3.76
C VAL A 133 14.00 4.66 -2.67
N MET A 134 14.38 3.43 -3.03
CA MET A 134 14.96 2.47 -2.09
C MET A 134 16.39 2.12 -2.45
N ASN A 135 17.22 1.95 -1.41
CA ASN A 135 18.52 1.34 -1.55
C ASN A 135 18.44 -0.20 -1.49
N HIS A 136 19.55 -0.87 -1.83
CA HIS A 136 19.60 -2.33 -1.89
C HIS A 136 19.33 -3.00 -0.53
N ASP A 137 19.85 -2.43 0.56
CA ASP A 137 19.64 -2.98 1.91
C ASP A 137 18.16 -2.89 2.35
N GLN A 138 17.49 -1.78 2.06
CA GLN A 138 16.07 -1.62 2.33
C GLN A 138 15.23 -2.66 1.57
N ILE A 139 15.54 -2.90 0.29
CA ILE A 139 14.86 -3.91 -0.54
C ILE A 139 15.06 -5.31 0.06
N ARG A 140 16.28 -5.66 0.44
CA ARG A 140 16.60 -6.96 1.05
C ARG A 140 15.88 -7.15 2.39
N ARG A 141 15.91 -6.15 3.28
CA ARG A 141 15.21 -6.18 4.58
C ARG A 141 13.70 -6.33 4.39
N LEU A 142 13.13 -5.64 3.42
CA LEU A 142 11.71 -5.73 3.09
C LEU A 142 11.34 -7.13 2.59
N ASP A 143 12.11 -7.70 1.68
CA ASP A 143 11.89 -9.06 1.20
C ASP A 143 11.99 -10.09 2.34
N GLN A 144 13.00 -9.99 3.20
CA GLN A 144 13.13 -10.87 4.37
C GLN A 144 11.90 -10.83 5.27
N ALA A 145 11.38 -9.61 5.55
CA ALA A 145 10.16 -9.45 6.31
C ALA A 145 8.96 -10.07 5.59
N GLY A 146 8.86 -9.89 4.29
CA GLY A 146 7.80 -10.49 3.46
C GLY A 146 7.83 -12.02 3.50
N GLN A 147 9.00 -12.64 3.44
CA GLN A 147 9.12 -14.09 3.55
C GLN A 147 8.73 -14.63 4.94
N GLN A 148 9.06 -13.90 6.01
CA GLN A 148 8.60 -14.26 7.37
C GLN A 148 7.07 -14.20 7.47
N ILE A 149 6.47 -13.16 6.90
CA ILE A 149 5.02 -13.01 6.84
C ILE A 149 4.39 -14.16 6.05
N LYS A 150 4.91 -14.45 4.85
CA LYS A 150 4.45 -15.57 4.02
C LYS A 150 4.43 -16.91 4.78
N GLN A 151 5.44 -17.18 5.61
CA GLN A 151 5.49 -18.38 6.46
C GLN A 151 4.33 -18.44 7.46
N LEU A 152 3.93 -17.28 8.04
CA LEU A 152 2.80 -17.21 8.97
C LEU A 152 1.44 -17.50 8.30
N PHE A 153 1.35 -17.29 6.97
CA PHE A 153 0.15 -17.54 6.16
C PHE A 153 0.26 -18.80 5.30
N SER A 154 0.75 -19.90 5.89
CA SER A 154 0.83 -21.22 5.25
C SER A 154 1.59 -21.24 3.93
N ASN A 155 2.59 -20.37 3.78
CA ASN A 155 3.42 -20.20 2.59
C ASN A 155 2.66 -19.74 1.33
N GLY A 156 1.42 -19.27 1.45
CA GLY A 156 0.71 -18.58 0.36
C GLY A 156 1.39 -17.26 0.00
N GLU A 157 1.36 -16.88 -1.28
CA GLU A 157 1.90 -15.58 -1.71
C GLU A 157 1.10 -14.44 -1.07
N GLN A 158 1.81 -13.37 -0.69
CA GLN A 158 1.25 -12.25 0.03
C GLN A 158 1.43 -10.95 -0.74
N ASP A 159 0.42 -10.09 -0.66
CA ASP A 159 0.47 -8.68 -1.01
C ASP A 159 0.52 -7.87 0.29
N ILE A 160 1.60 -7.12 0.50
CA ILE A 160 1.93 -6.51 1.79
C ILE A 160 2.14 -5.02 1.60
N GLU A 161 1.31 -4.22 2.22
CA GLU A 161 1.59 -2.80 2.38
C GLU A 161 2.66 -2.58 3.46
N TRP A 162 3.60 -1.68 3.21
CA TRP A 162 4.72 -1.42 4.09
C TRP A 162 5.08 0.06 4.15
N ALA A 163 5.77 0.45 5.23
CA ALA A 163 6.35 1.77 5.39
C ALA A 163 7.70 1.70 6.10
N PHE A 164 8.60 2.63 5.78
CA PHE A 164 9.79 2.93 6.56
C PHE A 164 9.64 4.27 7.26
N VAL A 165 10.06 4.33 8.52
CA VAL A 165 10.10 5.54 9.35
C VAL A 165 11.45 5.59 10.06
N GLY A 166 12.23 6.65 9.85
CA GLY A 166 13.56 6.79 10.46
C GLY A 166 14.53 5.66 10.09
N GLY A 167 14.31 5.00 8.94
CA GLY A 167 15.07 3.83 8.52
C GLY A 167 14.57 2.48 9.05
N ASP A 168 13.59 2.48 9.95
CA ASP A 168 12.96 1.26 10.46
C ASP A 168 11.75 0.84 9.63
N LEU A 169 11.62 -0.47 9.42
CA LEU A 169 10.52 -1.05 8.67
C LEU A 169 9.29 -1.23 9.57
N CYS A 170 8.23 -0.50 9.26
CA CYS A 170 6.92 -0.65 9.87
C CYS A 170 6.05 -1.56 8.99
N LYS A 171 5.45 -2.59 9.59
CA LYS A 171 4.54 -3.51 8.88
C LYS A 171 3.11 -2.97 9.02
N ILE A 172 2.41 -2.81 7.89
CA ILE A 172 1.00 -2.44 7.84
C ILE A 172 0.16 -3.69 7.48
N PRO A 173 -1.13 -3.78 7.87
CA PRO A 173 -1.96 -4.99 7.70
C PRO A 173 -1.96 -5.55 6.27
N GLN A 174 -2.17 -6.86 6.18
CA GLN A 174 -1.93 -7.70 4.99
C GLN A 174 -3.23 -8.24 4.41
N ASN A 175 -3.27 -8.39 3.08
CA ASN A 175 -4.29 -9.16 2.39
C ASN A 175 -3.66 -10.40 1.74
N PRO A 176 -4.15 -11.63 1.99
CA PRO A 176 -3.73 -12.79 1.22
C PRO A 176 -4.11 -12.59 -0.25
N LEU A 177 -3.19 -12.89 -1.16
CA LEU A 177 -3.49 -12.93 -2.59
C LEU A 177 -4.50 -14.05 -2.85
N ASN A 178 -5.73 -13.70 -3.18
CA ASN A 178 -6.71 -14.67 -3.64
C ASN A 178 -6.28 -15.18 -5.02
N SER A 179 -6.14 -16.51 -5.15
CA SER A 179 -5.75 -17.21 -6.38
C SER A 179 -6.79 -17.14 -7.52
N HIS A 180 -7.79 -16.28 -7.41
CA HIS A 180 -8.93 -16.14 -8.34
C HIS A 180 -9.26 -14.70 -8.72
N GLN A 181 -8.26 -13.86 -8.95
CA GLN A 181 -8.50 -12.65 -9.74
C GLN A 181 -7.70 -12.79 -11.04
N ASP A 182 -8.40 -13.27 -12.06
CA ASP A 182 -8.02 -13.08 -13.44
C ASP A 182 -7.83 -11.57 -13.67
N ILE A 183 -6.64 -11.19 -14.10
CA ILE A 183 -6.28 -9.84 -14.55
C ILE A 183 -6.68 -9.72 -16.02
#